data_90f2386d61c711d55ba1cec28878d3a8
#
_entry.id   90f2386d61c711d55ba1cec28878d3a8
#
_cell.length_a   1.000
_cell.length_b   1.000
_cell.length_c   1.000
_cell.angle_alpha   90.00
_cell.angle_beta   90.00
_cell.angle_gamma   90.00
#
_symmetry.space_group_name_H-M   'P 1'
#
loop_
_entity.id
_entity.type
_entity.pdbx_description
1 polymer ?
#
loop_
_entity_poly.entity_id
_entity_poly.type
_entity_poly.pdbx_seq_one_letter_code
_entity_poly.pdbx_strand_id
1 'polypeptide(L)'
;MAVTAEGRYYPGKLGAPRGFYLGPYIRFAHYQGNLPEYEYQLTGPEGEEVRKTIPVSGKLNKITAGVLTGVQWKLGEKLYLDWWLVGIAAGPAGGKLRGKISLSPEEQEAVRRELEDLDFRRMKTDVEVDDNGTRADISGTFIDLRAGICLGFRF
;
A
#
# COMPACT_ATOMS: atom_id res chain seq x y z
N MET A 1 4.96 -5.74 7.41
CA MET A 1 5.28 -5.15 8.73
C MET A 1 4.96 -3.67 8.70
N ALA A 2 4.37 -3.11 9.79
CA ALA A 2 4.17 -1.66 9.89
C ALA A 2 4.37 -1.20 11.34
N VAL A 3 4.96 -0.02 11.50
CA VAL A 3 5.16 0.65 12.78
C VAL A 3 4.57 2.05 12.70
N THR A 4 3.82 2.44 13.74
CA THR A 4 3.18 3.76 13.82
C THR A 4 3.52 4.42 15.16
N ALA A 5 4.01 5.64 15.10
CA ALA A 5 4.11 6.54 16.25
C ALA A 5 2.97 7.54 16.19
N GLU A 6 2.27 7.72 17.30
CA GLU A 6 1.04 8.54 17.38
C GLU A 6 1.03 9.35 18.66
N GLY A 7 0.73 10.65 18.56
CA GLY A 7 0.45 11.52 19.69
C GLY A 7 -1.04 11.82 19.75
N ARG A 8 -1.65 11.81 20.94
CA ARG A 8 -3.09 12.06 21.12
C ARG A 8 -3.37 13.24 22.01
N TYR A 9 -4.26 14.09 21.57
CA TYR A 9 -4.81 15.20 22.34
C TYR A 9 -6.31 14.95 22.60
N TYR A 10 -6.71 15.03 23.86
CA TYR A 10 -8.08 14.80 24.31
C TYR A 10 -8.70 16.15 24.76
N PRO A 11 -9.50 16.79 23.90
CA PRO A 11 -10.10 18.10 24.24
C PRO A 11 -11.27 18.01 25.22
N GLY A 12 -11.76 16.79 25.51
CA GLY A 12 -12.93 16.57 26.35
C GLY A 12 -12.65 16.68 27.85
N LYS A 13 -13.72 16.88 28.63
CA LYS A 13 -13.66 16.99 30.12
C LYS A 13 -13.44 15.65 30.84
N LEU A 14 -13.46 14.53 30.13
CA LEU A 14 -13.34 13.19 30.70
C LEU A 14 -11.90 12.83 31.15
N GLY A 15 -10.93 13.65 30.77
CA GLY A 15 -9.51 13.41 31.02
C GLY A 15 -8.92 12.29 30.17
N ALA A 16 -7.64 12.45 29.79
CA ALA A 16 -6.92 11.44 29.01
C ALA A 16 -6.77 10.12 29.80
N PRO A 17 -6.87 8.96 29.17
CA PRO A 17 -7.15 8.70 27.76
C PRO A 17 -8.62 8.31 27.52
N ARG A 18 -9.56 9.19 27.65
CA ARG A 18 -11.00 8.94 27.48
C ARG A 18 -11.68 9.98 26.63
N GLY A 19 -12.66 9.54 25.83
CA GLY A 19 -13.48 10.38 24.96
C GLY A 19 -12.85 10.61 23.59
N PHE A 20 -13.31 11.65 22.93
CA PHE A 20 -12.83 12.03 21.62
C PHE A 20 -11.38 12.52 21.68
N TYR A 21 -10.61 12.17 20.66
CA TYR A 21 -9.23 12.62 20.50
C TYR A 21 -8.90 12.97 19.07
N LEU A 22 -7.90 13.79 18.92
CA LEU A 22 -7.22 14.13 17.67
C LEU A 22 -5.74 13.89 17.86
N GLY A 23 -5.07 13.28 16.88
CA GLY A 23 -3.65 12.99 17.01
C GLY A 23 -2.89 12.98 15.70
N PRO A 24 -1.74 13.66 15.63
CA PRO A 24 -0.79 13.46 14.56
C PRO A 24 -0.17 12.07 14.68
N TYR A 25 0.15 11.46 13.52
CA TYR A 25 0.90 10.22 13.48
C TYR A 25 1.87 10.18 12.31
N ILE A 26 2.91 9.36 12.49
CA ILE A 26 3.81 8.96 11.44
C ILE A 26 3.84 7.44 11.37
N ARG A 27 3.79 6.91 10.15
CA ARG A 27 3.75 5.47 9.91
C ARG A 27 4.81 5.07 8.89
N PHE A 28 5.64 4.13 9.28
CA PHE A 28 6.50 3.38 8.38
C PHE A 28 5.83 2.03 8.08
N ALA A 29 5.75 1.65 6.81
CA ALA A 29 5.21 0.37 6.41
C ALA A 29 6.07 -0.27 5.32
N HIS A 30 6.37 -1.55 5.52
CA HIS A 30 7.04 -2.42 4.58
C HIS A 30 6.09 -3.55 4.20
N TYR A 31 5.76 -3.63 2.92
CA TYR A 31 4.96 -4.71 2.35
C TYR A 31 5.85 -5.54 1.44
N GLN A 32 5.74 -6.85 1.57
CA GLN A 32 6.36 -7.81 0.66
C GLN A 32 5.37 -8.95 0.47
N GLY A 33 5.17 -9.34 -0.77
CA GLY A 33 4.27 -10.43 -1.09
C GLY A 33 4.30 -10.79 -2.56
N ASN A 34 3.66 -11.90 -2.87
CA ASN A 34 3.31 -12.26 -4.23
C ASN A 34 1.96 -11.63 -4.51
N LEU A 35 1.88 -10.89 -5.60
CA LEU A 35 0.62 -10.37 -6.10
C LEU A 35 -0.17 -11.51 -6.75
N PRO A 36 -1.51 -11.37 -6.87
CA PRO A 36 -2.29 -12.28 -7.70
C PRO A 36 -1.66 -12.37 -9.09
N GLU A 37 -1.68 -13.55 -9.65
CA GLU A 37 -1.19 -13.81 -10.99
C GLU A 37 -1.85 -12.86 -11.97
N TYR A 38 -1.04 -12.14 -12.75
CA TYR A 38 -1.55 -11.25 -13.79
C TYR A 38 -1.76 -12.07 -15.06
N GLU A 39 -3.02 -12.19 -15.48
CA GLU A 39 -3.37 -12.83 -16.75
C GLU A 39 -3.32 -11.77 -17.86
N TYR A 40 -2.54 -12.00 -18.89
CA TYR A 40 -2.53 -11.19 -20.10
C TYR A 40 -2.84 -12.05 -21.33
N GLN A 41 -3.49 -11.44 -22.31
CA GLN A 41 -3.87 -12.08 -23.55
C GLN A 41 -2.87 -11.69 -24.63
N LEU A 42 -2.28 -12.69 -25.26
CA LEU A 42 -1.46 -12.49 -26.45
C LEU A 42 -2.24 -13.00 -27.66
N THR A 43 -2.29 -12.20 -28.70
CA THR A 43 -2.75 -12.67 -30.01
C THR A 43 -1.57 -13.29 -30.74
N GLY A 44 -1.56 -14.61 -30.86
CA GLY A 44 -0.53 -15.33 -31.61
C GLY A 44 -0.56 -15.02 -33.09
N PRO A 45 0.47 -15.43 -33.88
CA PRO A 45 0.57 -15.15 -35.31
C PRO A 45 -0.59 -15.69 -36.14
N GLU A 46 -1.32 -16.69 -35.66
CA GLU A 46 -2.48 -17.32 -36.31
C GLU A 46 -3.83 -16.79 -35.74
N GLY A 47 -3.82 -15.71 -34.93
CA GLY A 47 -5.03 -15.13 -34.34
C GLY A 47 -5.56 -15.87 -33.10
N GLU A 48 -4.80 -16.82 -32.56
CA GLU A 48 -5.15 -17.50 -31.32
C GLU A 48 -4.89 -16.61 -30.10
N GLU A 49 -5.89 -16.49 -29.24
CA GLU A 49 -5.74 -15.82 -27.94
C GLU A 49 -5.11 -16.79 -26.92
N VAL A 50 -3.84 -16.59 -26.64
CA VAL A 50 -3.11 -17.34 -25.61
C VAL A 50 -3.12 -16.54 -24.31
N ARG A 51 -3.75 -17.08 -23.26
CA ARG A 51 -3.66 -16.51 -21.90
C ARG A 51 -2.40 -17.02 -21.24
N LYS A 52 -1.53 -16.08 -20.85
CA LYS A 52 -0.35 -16.38 -20.05
C LYS A 52 -0.46 -15.70 -18.69
N THR A 53 0.02 -16.37 -17.67
CA THR A 53 -0.01 -15.92 -16.29
C THR A 53 1.40 -15.59 -15.83
N ILE A 54 1.59 -14.39 -15.30
CA ILE A 54 2.89 -13.95 -14.75
C ILE A 54 2.82 -13.95 -13.23
N PRO A 55 3.64 -14.75 -12.54
CA PRO A 55 3.81 -14.60 -11.11
C PRO A 55 4.56 -13.29 -10.81
N VAL A 56 3.86 -12.33 -10.19
CA VAL A 56 4.42 -11.04 -9.84
C VAL A 56 4.74 -11.01 -8.35
N SER A 57 5.97 -10.72 -8.01
CA SER A 57 6.38 -10.47 -6.64
C SER A 57 6.69 -8.98 -6.44
N GLY A 58 6.33 -8.45 -5.28
CA GLY A 58 6.53 -7.03 -5.01
C GLY A 58 7.03 -6.73 -3.61
N LYS A 59 7.78 -5.62 -3.52
CA LYS A 59 8.17 -4.99 -2.26
C LYS A 59 7.79 -3.52 -2.33
N LEU A 60 7.14 -3.02 -1.29
CA LEU A 60 6.74 -1.62 -1.18
C LEU A 60 7.14 -1.10 0.20
N ASN A 61 7.86 0.01 0.23
CA ASN A 61 8.15 0.77 1.43
C ASN A 61 7.43 2.09 1.36
N LYS A 62 6.83 2.51 2.46
CA LYS A 62 6.22 3.83 2.55
C LYS A 62 6.41 4.46 3.92
N ILE A 63 6.56 5.77 3.93
CA ILE A 63 6.55 6.61 5.11
C ILE A 63 5.44 7.62 4.91
N THR A 64 4.44 7.62 5.79
CA THR A 64 3.32 8.55 5.71
C THR A 64 3.15 9.29 7.03
N ALA A 65 2.81 10.56 6.96
CA ALA A 65 2.47 11.39 8.10
C ALA A 65 1.06 11.94 7.93
N GLY A 66 0.32 12.03 9.03
CA GLY A 66 -1.08 12.43 8.95
C GLY A 66 -1.71 12.72 10.30
N VAL A 67 -3.02 12.84 10.27
CA VAL A 67 -3.86 13.12 11.44
C VAL A 67 -4.93 12.04 11.56
N LEU A 68 -5.13 11.57 12.78
CA LEU A 68 -6.14 10.59 13.15
C LEU A 68 -7.10 11.20 14.16
N THR A 69 -8.38 10.91 14.00
CA THR A 69 -9.40 11.23 14.99
C THR A 69 -10.12 9.96 15.42
N GLY A 70 -10.50 9.89 16.67
CA GLY A 70 -11.16 8.71 17.23
C GLY A 70 -11.82 8.98 18.57
N VAL A 71 -12.39 7.92 19.12
CA VAL A 71 -13.01 7.91 20.44
C VAL A 71 -12.47 6.74 21.23
N GLN A 72 -12.09 6.98 22.48
CA GLN A 72 -11.58 5.97 23.37
C GLN A 72 -12.46 5.83 24.62
N TRP A 73 -12.84 4.60 24.93
CA TRP A 73 -13.63 4.24 26.10
C TRP A 73 -12.81 3.39 27.06
N LYS A 74 -12.94 3.70 28.33
CA LYS A 74 -12.40 2.85 29.40
C LYS A 74 -13.43 1.76 29.70
N LEU A 75 -13.11 0.49 29.46
CA LEU A 75 -13.96 -0.66 29.74
C LEU A 75 -13.69 -1.28 31.12
N GLY A 76 -12.51 -1.04 31.69
CA GLY A 76 -12.09 -1.55 32.98
C GLY A 76 -10.92 -0.76 33.54
N GLU A 77 -10.26 -1.24 34.58
CA GLU A 77 -9.13 -0.50 35.19
C GLU A 77 -7.99 -0.28 34.21
N LYS A 78 -7.69 -1.30 33.39
CA LYS A 78 -6.57 -1.29 32.44
C LYS A 78 -7.00 -1.54 30.99
N LEU A 79 -8.26 -1.82 30.73
CA LEU A 79 -8.77 -2.16 29.42
C LEU A 79 -9.45 -0.96 28.76
N TYR A 80 -9.12 -0.71 27.51
CA TYR A 80 -9.67 0.37 26.71
C TYR A 80 -10.13 -0.14 25.36
N LEU A 81 -11.28 0.36 24.90
CA LEU A 81 -11.74 0.25 23.51
C LEU A 81 -11.40 1.53 22.80
N ASP A 82 -10.76 1.42 21.66
CA ASP A 82 -10.32 2.53 20.83
C ASP A 82 -10.92 2.38 19.44
N TRP A 83 -11.72 3.36 19.06
CA TRP A 83 -12.34 3.43 17.74
C TRP A 83 -11.69 4.57 16.94
N TRP A 84 -10.92 4.21 15.95
CA TRP A 84 -10.37 5.12 14.97
C TRP A 84 -11.45 5.45 13.95
N LEU A 85 -12.01 6.64 14.02
CA LEU A 85 -13.07 7.07 13.12
C LEU A 85 -12.54 7.29 11.71
N VAL A 86 -11.55 8.18 11.60
CA VAL A 86 -10.87 8.45 10.34
C VAL A 86 -9.47 8.99 10.58
N GLY A 87 -8.51 8.47 9.84
CA GLY A 87 -7.17 8.99 9.74
C GLY A 87 -6.82 9.23 8.28
N ILE A 88 -6.21 10.36 7.99
CA ILE A 88 -5.71 10.72 6.66
C ILE A 88 -4.23 10.98 6.77
N ALA A 89 -3.45 10.37 5.91
CA ALA A 89 -2.01 10.59 5.84
C ALA A 89 -1.53 10.63 4.39
N ALA A 90 -0.42 11.29 4.17
CA ALA A 90 0.26 11.30 2.89
C ALA A 90 1.78 11.18 3.11
N GLY A 91 2.48 10.68 2.09
CA GLY A 91 3.93 10.62 2.12
C GLY A 91 4.54 9.79 1.02
N PRO A 92 5.86 9.77 0.93
CA PRO A 92 6.57 9.05 -0.12
C PRO A 92 6.41 7.54 0.05
N ALA A 93 6.28 6.88 -1.09
CA ALA A 93 6.34 5.44 -1.21
C ALA A 93 7.22 5.06 -2.39
N GLY A 94 7.96 3.97 -2.23
CA GLY A 94 8.78 3.39 -3.28
C GLY A 94 8.75 1.88 -3.21
N GLY A 95 8.69 1.24 -4.36
CA GLY A 95 8.58 -0.20 -4.46
C GLY A 95 9.22 -0.75 -5.71
N LYS A 96 9.43 -2.07 -5.69
CA LYS A 96 9.93 -2.84 -6.82
C LYS A 96 8.99 -4.00 -7.08
N LEU A 97 8.51 -4.08 -8.30
CA LEU A 97 7.78 -5.23 -8.81
C LEU A 97 8.73 -6.06 -9.68
N ARG A 98 8.60 -7.37 -9.60
CA ARG A 98 9.34 -8.31 -10.44
C ARG A 98 8.39 -9.38 -10.94
N GLY A 99 8.23 -9.44 -12.24
CA GLY A 99 7.58 -10.54 -12.94
C GLY A 99 8.66 -11.45 -13.50
N LYS A 100 8.64 -12.74 -13.18
CA LYS A 100 9.54 -13.71 -13.79
C LYS A 100 8.79 -14.41 -14.92
N ILE A 101 9.14 -14.08 -16.15
CA ILE A 101 8.65 -14.74 -17.34
C ILE A 101 9.71 -14.63 -18.44
N SER A 102 9.92 -15.71 -19.20
CA SER A 102 10.69 -15.62 -20.45
C SER A 102 9.78 -15.04 -21.53
N LEU A 103 10.11 -13.82 -21.96
CA LEU A 103 9.40 -13.12 -23.01
C LEU A 103 10.21 -13.14 -24.30
N SER A 104 9.57 -13.43 -25.43
CA SER A 104 10.16 -13.20 -26.74
C SER A 104 10.31 -11.69 -27.02
N PRO A 105 11.18 -11.25 -27.93
CA PRO A 105 11.36 -9.83 -28.25
C PRO A 105 10.05 -9.11 -28.63
N GLU A 106 9.13 -9.80 -29.29
CA GLU A 106 7.82 -9.26 -29.68
C GLU A 106 6.87 -9.12 -28.47
N GLU A 107 6.91 -10.08 -27.55
CA GLU A 107 6.16 -10.03 -26.30
C GLU A 107 6.66 -8.91 -25.37
N GLN A 108 7.97 -8.65 -25.35
CA GLN A 108 8.58 -7.57 -24.57
C GLN A 108 8.04 -6.20 -25.01
N GLU A 109 7.92 -5.97 -26.30
CA GLU A 109 7.40 -4.72 -26.87
C GLU A 109 5.91 -4.53 -26.52
N ALA A 110 5.10 -5.59 -26.59
CA ALA A 110 3.68 -5.57 -26.25
C ALA A 110 3.46 -5.25 -24.75
N VAL A 111 4.19 -5.94 -23.87
CA VAL A 111 4.13 -5.71 -22.41
C VAL A 111 4.61 -4.31 -22.05
N ARG A 112 5.65 -3.79 -22.72
CA ARG A 112 6.14 -2.43 -22.50
C ARG A 112 5.07 -1.39 -22.81
N ARG A 113 4.40 -1.48 -23.97
CA ARG A 113 3.32 -0.55 -24.36
C ARG A 113 2.15 -0.58 -23.37
N GLU A 114 1.75 -1.75 -22.94
CA GLU A 114 0.63 -1.91 -21.99
C GLU A 114 0.98 -1.34 -20.60
N LEU A 115 2.24 -1.48 -20.16
CA LEU A 115 2.71 -0.91 -18.91
C LEU A 115 2.93 0.60 -18.97
N GLU A 116 3.34 1.16 -20.13
CA GLU A 116 3.46 2.60 -20.35
C GLU A 116 2.08 3.28 -20.40
N ASP A 117 1.05 2.59 -20.86
CA ASP A 117 -0.34 3.09 -20.93
C ASP A 117 -1.05 3.08 -19.56
N LEU A 118 -0.46 2.42 -18.55
CA LEU A 118 -0.92 2.48 -17.16
C LEU A 118 -0.52 3.84 -16.55
N ASP A 119 -1.31 4.88 -16.87
CA ASP A 119 -1.12 6.24 -16.36
C ASP A 119 -1.43 6.34 -14.85
N PHE A 120 -0.46 6.00 -14.04
CA PHE A 120 -0.49 6.30 -12.60
C PHE A 120 -0.23 7.79 -12.38
N ARG A 121 -1.22 8.63 -12.58
CA ARG A 121 -1.21 10.11 -12.53
C ARG A 121 -0.34 10.77 -11.44
N ARG A 122 0.19 10.01 -10.47
CA ARG A 122 1.01 10.51 -9.35
C ARG A 122 2.21 9.64 -9.02
N MET A 123 2.50 8.62 -9.82
CA MET A 123 3.64 7.73 -9.62
C MET A 123 4.56 7.77 -10.82
N LYS A 124 5.85 7.81 -10.56
CA LYS A 124 6.86 7.55 -11.58
C LYS A 124 7.10 6.05 -11.60
N THR A 125 6.97 5.45 -12.77
CA THR A 125 7.22 4.02 -12.98
C THR A 125 8.32 3.91 -14.02
N ASP A 126 9.45 3.34 -13.62
CA ASP A 126 10.53 2.97 -14.53
C ASP A 126 10.41 1.45 -14.78
N VAL A 127 10.15 1.09 -16.02
CA VAL A 127 9.95 -0.31 -16.41
C VAL A 127 11.16 -0.77 -17.22
N GLU A 128 11.81 -1.83 -16.75
CA GLU A 128 12.84 -2.57 -17.47
C GLU A 128 12.27 -3.96 -17.84
N VAL A 129 12.32 -4.29 -19.11
CA VAL A 129 11.92 -5.61 -19.64
C VAL A 129 13.18 -6.24 -20.22
N ASP A 130 13.56 -7.41 -19.72
CA ASP A 130 14.68 -8.22 -20.20
C ASP A 130 14.24 -9.65 -20.52
N ASP A 131 15.17 -10.46 -21.05
CA ASP A 131 14.93 -11.86 -21.44
C ASP A 131 14.52 -12.76 -20.25
N ASN A 132 14.74 -12.32 -19.03
CA ASN A 132 14.49 -13.05 -17.78
C ASN A 132 13.22 -12.57 -17.04
N GLY A 133 12.58 -11.51 -17.52
CA GLY A 133 11.36 -11.01 -16.95
C GLY A 133 11.19 -9.49 -16.99
N THR A 134 10.26 -9.02 -16.19
CA THR A 134 9.91 -7.59 -16.08
C THR A 134 10.27 -7.08 -14.70
N ARG A 135 10.91 -5.92 -14.65
CA ARG A 135 11.15 -5.17 -13.41
C ARG A 135 10.51 -3.80 -13.55
N ALA A 136 9.71 -3.42 -12.55
CA ALA A 136 9.17 -2.08 -12.45
C ALA A 136 9.57 -1.46 -11.12
N ASP A 137 10.25 -0.32 -11.17
CA ASP A 137 10.53 0.52 -10.02
C ASP A 137 9.45 1.60 -9.94
N ILE A 138 8.68 1.59 -8.85
CA ILE A 138 7.56 2.50 -8.62
C ILE A 138 7.95 3.47 -7.52
N SER A 139 7.78 4.77 -7.77
CA SER A 139 8.00 5.80 -6.76
C SER A 139 6.96 6.91 -6.87
N GLY A 140 6.50 7.43 -5.73
CA GLY A 140 5.51 8.50 -5.76
C GLY A 140 5.00 8.88 -4.38
N THR A 141 3.98 9.74 -4.35
CA THR A 141 3.28 10.14 -3.13
C THR A 141 2.01 9.32 -2.97
N PHE A 142 1.92 8.64 -1.85
CA PHE A 142 0.74 7.89 -1.45
C PHE A 142 -0.13 8.68 -0.49
N ILE A 143 -1.45 8.53 -0.63
CA ILE A 143 -2.44 8.97 0.34
C ILE A 143 -3.02 7.72 1.00
N ASP A 144 -3.00 7.70 2.33
CA ASP A 144 -3.56 6.62 3.14
C ASP A 144 -4.83 7.09 3.83
N LEU A 145 -5.84 6.24 3.84
CA LEU A 145 -7.00 6.34 4.72
C LEU A 145 -6.92 5.22 5.76
N ARG A 146 -7.27 5.55 7.00
CA ARG A 146 -7.23 4.61 8.12
C ARG A 146 -8.48 4.74 8.97
N ALA A 147 -9.12 3.61 9.25
CA ALA A 147 -10.21 3.47 10.21
C ALA A 147 -10.08 2.10 10.88
N GLY A 148 -10.60 1.94 12.10
CA GLY A 148 -10.53 0.66 12.76
C GLY A 148 -10.95 0.69 14.23
N ILE A 149 -11.09 -0.49 14.80
CA ILE A 149 -11.40 -0.68 16.22
C ILE A 149 -10.29 -1.55 16.82
N CYS A 150 -9.79 -1.18 17.97
CA CYS A 150 -8.81 -1.98 18.69
C CYS A 150 -9.04 -1.98 20.20
N LEU A 151 -8.53 -3.01 20.85
CA LEU A 151 -8.47 -3.11 22.29
C LEU A 151 -7.06 -2.81 22.74
N GLY A 152 -6.92 -1.95 23.73
CA GLY A 152 -5.65 -1.54 24.31
C GLY A 152 -5.56 -1.85 25.79
N PHE A 153 -4.37 -2.24 26.22
CA PHE A 153 -4.04 -2.41 27.64
C PHE A 153 -3.11 -1.30 28.10
N ARG A 154 -3.41 -0.74 29.27
CA ARG A 154 -2.54 0.20 29.96
C ARG A 154 -1.80 -0.51 31.08
N PHE A 155 -0.51 -0.40 31.08
CA PHE A 155 0.40 -0.91 32.09
C PHE A 155 0.60 0.08 33.23
#